data_db8ea0de5489068696c7087866ff89df
#
_entry.id   db8ea0de5489068696c7087866ff89df
#
_cell.length_a   1.000
_cell.length_b   1.000
_cell.length_c   1.000
_cell.angle_alpha   90.00
_cell.angle_beta   90.00
_cell.angle_gamma   90.00
#
_symmetry.space_group_name_H-M   'P 1'
#
loop_
_entity.id
_entity.type
_entity.pdbx_description
1 polymer ?
#
loop_
_entity_poly.entity_id
_entity_poly.type
_entity_poly.pdbx_seq_one_letter_code
_entity_poly.pdbx_strand_id
1 'polypeptide(L)'
;FFPPLILSIKTFNTRYHLLFLILLLFILNLQLIIGIVDGLVAIYFTFSSYLIYEIFVNKQNSFYYLFIVFCFFIILSLLKHEGIVMVLILLSIIFIINISKKRFFKNHKKIIFLLSSIIPIIIWKIICINYNIKNPHLNIFVDQNIFSYIFLKNMIFNFNSYELIFKFFILDTRFILSIIFLLIAFYFTKNKKVFYFSLSIGMAYIFSLVIVFLITPYDLTWTLETTVSRVITSPTLLFSFFGLLQIYNKMVKVQ
;
A
#
# COMPACT_ATOMS: atom_id res chain seq x y z
N PHE A 1 8.07 4.29 13.75
CA PHE A 1 8.50 2.90 13.88
C PHE A 1 7.75 2.13 14.98
N PHE A 2 7.61 2.73 16.17
CA PHE A 2 7.05 2.05 17.36
C PHE A 2 5.62 1.48 17.19
N PRO A 3 4.61 2.19 16.68
CA PRO A 3 3.25 1.66 16.62
C PRO A 3 3.10 0.39 15.77
N PRO A 4 3.69 0.28 14.55
CA PRO A 4 3.67 -0.95 13.78
C PRO A 4 4.39 -2.12 14.48
N LEU A 5 5.51 -1.83 15.16
CA LEU A 5 6.26 -2.84 15.91
C LEU A 5 5.43 -3.41 17.08
N ILE A 6 4.79 -2.54 17.87
CA ILE A 6 3.90 -2.97 18.96
C ILE A 6 2.75 -3.82 18.42
N LEU A 7 2.22 -3.47 17.24
CA LEU A 7 1.15 -4.22 16.61
C LEU A 7 1.62 -5.61 16.18
N SER A 8 2.85 -5.74 15.65
CA SER A 8 3.42 -7.02 15.27
C SER A 8 3.62 -7.93 16.49
N ILE A 9 4.04 -7.39 17.64
CA ILE A 9 4.18 -8.15 18.89
C ILE A 9 2.84 -8.70 19.36
N LYS A 10 1.75 -7.91 19.24
CA LYS A 10 0.40 -8.37 19.59
C LYS A 10 -0.20 -9.35 18.59
N THR A 11 0.28 -9.35 17.35
CA THR A 11 -0.26 -10.15 16.27
C THR A 11 0.31 -11.55 16.23
N PHE A 12 1.59 -11.69 16.56
CA PHE A 12 2.33 -12.95 16.45
C PHE A 12 2.86 -13.40 17.80
N ASN A 13 2.87 -14.70 18.02
CA ASN A 13 3.66 -15.31 19.10
C ASN A 13 5.16 -15.02 18.85
N THR A 14 5.99 -15.03 19.90
CA THR A 14 7.41 -14.64 19.88
C THR A 14 8.21 -15.22 18.71
N ARG A 15 7.98 -16.49 18.35
CA ARG A 15 8.66 -17.14 17.22
C ARG A 15 8.32 -16.53 15.87
N TYR A 16 7.04 -16.24 15.64
CA TYR A 16 6.56 -15.63 14.39
C TYR A 16 6.89 -14.15 14.31
N HIS A 17 6.95 -13.48 15.46
CA HIS A 17 7.40 -12.09 15.53
C HIS A 17 8.87 -11.98 15.08
N LEU A 18 9.75 -12.89 15.56
CA LEU A 18 11.14 -12.94 15.12
C LEU A 18 11.25 -13.21 13.61
N LEU A 19 10.48 -14.15 13.10
CA LEU A 19 10.46 -14.48 11.68
C LEU A 19 9.95 -13.31 10.84
N PHE A 20 8.93 -12.60 11.33
CA PHE A 20 8.46 -11.38 10.70
C PHE A 20 9.51 -10.27 10.70
N LEU A 21 10.24 -10.08 11.80
CA LEU A 21 11.32 -9.10 11.86
C LEU A 21 12.46 -9.42 10.89
N ILE A 22 12.86 -10.68 10.80
CA ILE A 22 13.87 -11.13 9.83
C ILE A 22 13.39 -10.86 8.40
N LEU A 23 12.15 -11.20 8.09
CA LEU A 23 11.54 -10.98 6.79
C LEU A 23 11.43 -9.47 6.46
N LEU A 24 11.08 -8.66 7.45
CA LEU A 24 11.03 -7.21 7.35
C LEU A 24 12.41 -6.62 7.07
N LEU A 25 13.42 -7.05 7.79
CA LEU A 25 14.81 -6.64 7.56
C LEU A 25 15.29 -7.04 6.17
N PHE A 26 14.96 -8.24 5.71
CA PHE A 26 15.33 -8.71 4.37
C PHE A 26 14.67 -7.89 3.26
N ILE A 27 13.38 -7.55 3.40
CA ILE A 27 12.64 -6.79 2.39
C ILE A 27 13.06 -5.32 2.37
N LEU A 28 13.19 -4.71 3.54
CA LEU A 28 13.50 -3.29 3.67
C LEU A 28 14.99 -3.00 3.48
N ASN A 29 15.86 -3.98 3.81
CA ASN A 29 17.30 -3.91 3.60
C ASN A 29 17.88 -2.51 3.87
N LEU A 30 18.74 -2.04 2.98
CA LEU A 30 19.42 -0.74 3.06
C LEU A 30 18.47 0.48 3.07
N GLN A 31 17.23 0.35 2.59
CA GLN A 31 16.28 1.48 2.54
C GLN A 31 15.98 2.08 3.91
N LEU A 32 15.95 1.27 4.97
CA LEU A 32 15.79 1.76 6.34
C LEU A 32 17.07 2.44 6.86
N ILE A 33 18.24 1.91 6.46
CA ILE A 33 19.55 2.39 6.94
C ILE A 33 19.90 3.74 6.29
N ILE A 34 19.54 3.91 5.01
CA ILE A 34 19.81 5.13 4.23
C ILE A 34 18.78 6.25 4.55
N GLY A 35 17.79 5.98 5.40
CA GLY A 35 16.76 6.98 5.76
C GLY A 35 15.73 7.23 4.64
N ILE A 36 15.57 6.31 3.70
CA ILE A 36 14.58 6.43 2.63
C ILE A 36 13.18 6.21 3.20
N VAL A 37 12.28 7.15 2.96
CA VAL A 37 10.91 7.17 3.45
C VAL A 37 10.07 5.97 2.93
N ASP A 38 10.47 5.36 1.80
CA ASP A 38 9.73 4.28 1.15
C ASP A 38 9.52 3.05 2.06
N GLY A 39 10.52 2.71 2.87
CA GLY A 39 10.40 1.63 3.84
C GLY A 39 9.34 1.90 4.92
N LEU A 40 9.26 3.15 5.41
CA LEU A 40 8.24 3.56 6.37
C LEU A 40 6.85 3.52 5.74
N VAL A 41 6.71 4.01 4.51
CA VAL A 41 5.45 3.97 3.75
C VAL A 41 4.97 2.52 3.60
N ALA A 42 5.87 1.60 3.24
CA ALA A 42 5.55 0.17 3.10
C ALA A 42 5.04 -0.43 4.42
N ILE A 43 5.68 -0.10 5.55
CA ILE A 43 5.29 -0.56 6.88
C ILE A 43 3.90 -0.03 7.24
N TYR A 44 3.67 1.29 7.17
CA TYR A 44 2.39 1.88 7.52
C TYR A 44 1.26 1.39 6.60
N PHE A 45 1.52 1.21 5.31
CA PHE A 45 0.57 0.65 4.36
C PHE A 45 0.17 -0.78 4.72
N THR A 46 1.14 -1.63 5.02
CA THR A 46 0.91 -3.04 5.37
C THR A 46 0.10 -3.18 6.66
N PHE A 47 0.47 -2.44 7.71
CA PHE A 47 -0.26 -2.51 8.98
C PHE A 47 -1.64 -1.84 8.92
N SER A 48 -1.81 -0.77 8.15
CA SER A 48 -3.14 -0.22 7.87
C SER A 48 -4.03 -1.25 7.19
N SER A 49 -3.50 -1.95 6.19
CA SER A 49 -4.20 -3.03 5.49
C SER A 49 -4.62 -4.16 6.44
N TYR A 50 -3.72 -4.56 7.33
CA TYR A 50 -4.01 -5.57 8.35
C TYR A 50 -5.13 -5.14 9.31
N LEU A 51 -5.07 -3.92 9.84
CA LEU A 51 -6.10 -3.42 10.74
C LEU A 51 -7.46 -3.29 10.06
N ILE A 52 -7.48 -2.86 8.79
CA ILE A 52 -8.69 -2.81 7.97
C ILE A 52 -9.27 -4.23 7.81
N TYR A 53 -8.42 -5.23 7.57
CA TYR A 53 -8.84 -6.62 7.52
C TYR A 53 -9.52 -7.05 8.83
N GLU A 54 -8.92 -6.75 9.98
CA GLU A 54 -9.49 -7.10 11.29
C GLU A 54 -10.82 -6.38 11.55
N ILE A 55 -10.91 -5.08 11.25
CA ILE A 55 -12.13 -4.29 11.51
C ILE A 55 -13.29 -4.68 10.57
N PHE A 56 -13.03 -4.76 9.26
CA PHE A 56 -14.11 -4.85 8.26
C PHE A 56 -14.36 -6.28 7.75
N VAL A 57 -13.36 -7.16 7.78
CA VAL A 57 -13.49 -8.55 7.34
C VAL A 57 -13.75 -9.47 8.52
N ASN A 58 -12.92 -9.41 9.59
CA ASN A 58 -13.07 -10.22 10.81
C ASN A 58 -14.06 -9.63 11.82
N LYS A 59 -14.54 -8.39 11.58
CA LYS A 59 -15.53 -7.69 12.40
C LYS A 59 -15.08 -7.40 13.84
N GLN A 60 -13.79 -7.25 14.06
CA GLN A 60 -13.30 -6.79 15.35
C GLN A 60 -13.72 -5.34 15.59
N ASN A 61 -14.61 -5.12 16.54
CA ASN A 61 -15.25 -3.84 16.79
C ASN A 61 -14.45 -3.02 17.82
N SER A 62 -13.16 -2.76 17.53
CA SER A 62 -12.28 -1.99 18.39
C SER A 62 -12.13 -0.56 17.87
N PHE A 63 -12.55 0.42 18.68
CA PHE A 63 -12.30 1.83 18.40
C PHE A 63 -10.79 2.14 18.36
N TYR A 64 -10.00 1.45 19.19
CA TYR A 64 -8.55 1.57 19.22
C TYR A 64 -7.92 1.24 17.85
N TYR A 65 -8.32 0.14 17.21
CA TYR A 65 -7.81 -0.20 15.87
C TYR A 65 -8.22 0.84 14.82
N LEU A 66 -9.45 1.35 14.91
CA LEU A 66 -9.92 2.38 14.00
C LEU A 66 -9.11 3.67 14.15
N PHE A 67 -8.79 4.07 15.37
CA PHE A 67 -7.98 5.24 15.66
C PHE A 67 -6.54 5.08 15.15
N ILE A 68 -5.94 3.90 15.30
CA ILE A 68 -4.59 3.62 14.76
C ILE A 68 -4.60 3.72 13.23
N VAL A 69 -5.60 3.15 12.54
CA VAL A 69 -5.73 3.27 11.07
C VAL A 69 -5.84 4.74 10.66
N PHE A 70 -6.63 5.52 11.39
CA PHE A 70 -6.76 6.96 11.16
C PHE A 70 -5.41 7.68 11.25
N CYS A 71 -4.63 7.43 12.30
CA CYS A 71 -3.29 7.98 12.46
C CYS A 71 -2.35 7.53 11.33
N PHE A 72 -2.40 6.26 10.94
CA PHE A 72 -1.57 5.75 9.85
C PHE A 72 -1.93 6.37 8.50
N PHE A 73 -3.20 6.64 8.25
CA PHE A 73 -3.65 7.32 7.03
C PHE A 73 -3.11 8.75 6.96
N ILE A 74 -3.13 9.49 8.09
CA ILE A 74 -2.53 10.83 8.17
C ILE A 74 -1.03 10.74 7.88
N ILE A 75 -0.32 9.83 8.53
CA ILE A 75 1.12 9.66 8.34
C ILE A 75 1.43 9.33 6.88
N LEU A 76 0.76 8.32 6.29
CA LEU A 76 0.94 7.94 4.90
C LEU A 76 0.74 9.12 3.95
N SER A 77 -0.35 9.87 4.13
CA SER A 77 -0.70 10.98 3.24
C SER A 77 0.27 12.16 3.34
N LEU A 78 0.94 12.36 4.48
CA LEU A 78 1.92 13.44 4.70
C LEU A 78 3.35 13.03 4.33
N LEU A 79 3.69 11.74 4.43
CA LEU A 79 5.05 11.27 4.14
C LEU A 79 5.41 11.38 2.66
N LYS A 80 4.48 11.00 1.77
CA LYS A 80 4.77 10.94 0.33
C LYS A 80 3.49 10.98 -0.51
N HIS A 81 3.57 11.49 -1.75
CA HIS A 81 2.41 11.51 -2.66
C HIS A 81 1.84 10.12 -2.94
N GLU A 82 2.68 9.11 -3.05
CA GLU A 82 2.24 7.70 -3.19
C GLU A 82 1.42 7.23 -1.99
N GLY A 83 1.71 7.75 -0.79
CA GLY A 83 0.92 7.46 0.41
C GLY A 83 -0.53 7.92 0.32
N ILE A 84 -0.81 9.02 -0.42
CA ILE A 84 -2.18 9.45 -0.69
C ILE A 84 -2.90 8.40 -1.55
N VAL A 85 -2.24 7.91 -2.59
CA VAL A 85 -2.79 6.86 -3.47
C VAL A 85 -3.09 5.59 -2.66
N MET A 86 -2.19 5.20 -1.77
CA MET A 86 -2.39 4.05 -0.87
C MET A 86 -3.60 4.23 0.04
N VAL A 87 -3.76 5.41 0.64
CA VAL A 87 -4.94 5.73 1.48
C VAL A 87 -6.22 5.67 0.65
N LEU A 88 -6.23 6.21 -0.56
CA LEU A 88 -7.39 6.15 -1.46
C LEU A 88 -7.73 4.71 -1.84
N ILE A 89 -6.75 3.86 -2.12
CA ILE A 89 -6.95 2.43 -2.40
C ILE A 89 -7.60 1.75 -1.20
N LEU A 90 -7.06 1.98 0.01
CA LEU A 90 -7.60 1.36 1.22
C LEU A 90 -9.03 1.82 1.53
N LEU A 91 -9.34 3.11 1.36
CA LEU A 91 -10.69 3.64 1.49
C LEU A 91 -11.65 3.04 0.46
N SER A 92 -11.22 2.90 -0.79
CA SER A 92 -12.02 2.26 -1.85
C SER A 92 -12.35 0.81 -1.52
N ILE A 93 -11.38 0.06 -1.01
CA ILE A 93 -11.58 -1.33 -0.59
C ILE A 93 -12.54 -1.42 0.61
N ILE A 94 -12.41 -0.53 1.60
CA ILE A 94 -13.37 -0.43 2.71
C ILE A 94 -14.79 -0.20 2.16
N PHE A 95 -14.93 0.71 1.21
CA PHE A 95 -16.21 1.02 0.59
C PHE A 95 -16.81 -0.18 -0.14
N ILE A 96 -16.01 -0.85 -0.97
CA ILE A 96 -16.42 -2.07 -1.70
C ILE A 96 -16.86 -3.18 -0.73
N ILE A 97 -16.10 -3.45 0.34
CA ILE A 97 -16.44 -4.45 1.34
C ILE A 97 -17.78 -4.14 2.02
N ASN A 98 -18.05 -2.87 2.34
CA ASN A 98 -19.26 -2.47 3.03
C ASN A 98 -20.49 -2.52 2.11
N ILE A 99 -20.35 -2.15 0.83
CA ILE A 99 -21.41 -2.30 -0.17
C ILE A 99 -21.73 -3.78 -0.39
N SER A 100 -20.72 -4.59 -0.70
CA SER A 100 -20.90 -6.03 -0.98
C SER A 100 -21.55 -6.79 0.16
N LYS A 101 -21.30 -6.37 1.41
CA LYS A 101 -21.90 -6.99 2.60
C LYS A 101 -23.19 -6.31 3.07
N LYS A 102 -23.75 -5.34 2.32
CA LYS A 102 -24.93 -4.54 2.68
C LYS A 102 -24.82 -3.90 4.08
N ARG A 103 -23.60 -3.47 4.46
CA ARG A 103 -23.29 -2.91 5.80
C ARG A 103 -22.96 -1.44 5.79
N PHE A 104 -23.13 -0.78 4.67
CA PHE A 104 -22.77 0.63 4.51
C PHE A 104 -23.41 1.50 5.60
N PHE A 105 -24.72 1.41 5.79
CA PHE A 105 -25.44 2.17 6.82
C PHE A 105 -24.99 1.85 8.26
N LYS A 106 -24.55 0.61 8.52
CA LYS A 106 -24.05 0.22 9.85
C LYS A 106 -22.66 0.79 10.14
N ASN A 107 -21.83 0.94 9.14
CA ASN A 107 -20.43 1.34 9.28
C ASN A 107 -20.13 2.79 8.81
N HIS A 108 -21.17 3.57 8.43
CA HIS A 108 -20.97 4.92 7.87
C HIS A 108 -20.14 5.84 8.78
N LYS A 109 -20.39 5.82 10.10
CA LYS A 109 -19.63 6.61 11.08
C LYS A 109 -18.14 6.28 11.06
N LYS A 110 -17.79 4.99 10.92
CA LYS A 110 -16.38 4.55 10.83
C LYS A 110 -15.74 5.02 9.52
N ILE A 111 -16.49 4.94 8.42
CA ILE A 111 -16.02 5.38 7.09
C ILE A 111 -15.79 6.89 7.09
N ILE A 112 -16.73 7.68 7.60
CA ILE A 112 -16.61 9.14 7.72
C ILE A 112 -15.40 9.51 8.60
N PHE A 113 -15.22 8.81 9.73
CA PHE A 113 -14.07 9.03 10.58
C PHE A 113 -12.74 8.76 9.85
N LEU A 114 -12.64 7.68 9.07
CA LEU A 114 -11.44 7.41 8.27
C LEU A 114 -11.26 8.40 7.12
N LEU A 115 -12.35 8.85 6.48
CA LEU A 115 -12.27 9.89 5.45
C LEU A 115 -11.74 11.22 6.00
N SER A 116 -12.02 11.56 7.25
CA SER A 116 -11.49 12.78 7.85
C SER A 116 -9.96 12.79 8.00
N SER A 117 -9.29 11.65 7.86
CA SER A 117 -7.82 11.57 7.82
C SER A 117 -7.20 12.28 6.59
N ILE A 118 -7.99 12.62 5.58
CA ILE A 118 -7.56 13.38 4.39
C ILE A 118 -7.48 14.88 4.70
N ILE A 119 -8.17 15.36 5.74
CA ILE A 119 -8.22 16.80 6.08
C ILE A 119 -6.82 17.42 6.26
N PRO A 120 -5.88 16.82 7.00
CA PRO A 120 -4.54 17.40 7.18
C PRO A 120 -3.80 17.66 5.87
N ILE A 121 -3.94 16.77 4.87
CA ILE A 121 -3.28 17.00 3.58
C ILE A 121 -3.97 18.11 2.77
N ILE A 122 -5.28 18.23 2.88
CA ILE A 122 -6.01 19.34 2.24
C ILE A 122 -5.54 20.67 2.85
N ILE A 123 -5.45 20.76 4.18
CA ILE A 123 -4.94 21.95 4.89
C ILE A 123 -3.50 22.25 4.42
N TRP A 124 -2.63 21.23 4.38
CA TRP A 124 -1.26 21.40 3.90
C TRP A 124 -1.20 21.93 2.45
N LYS A 125 -2.04 21.43 1.56
CA LYS A 125 -2.13 21.92 0.17
C LYS A 125 -2.59 23.38 0.12
N ILE A 126 -3.57 23.77 0.93
CA ILE A 126 -4.04 25.17 1.02
C ILE A 126 -2.88 26.07 1.52
N ILE A 127 -2.13 25.65 2.53
CA ILE A 127 -0.96 26.37 3.00
C ILE A 127 0.08 26.52 1.88
N CYS A 128 0.41 25.45 1.17
CA CYS A 128 1.35 25.51 0.05
C CYS A 128 0.93 26.51 -1.03
N ILE A 129 -0.36 26.56 -1.36
CA ILE A 129 -0.91 27.51 -2.34
C ILE A 129 -0.78 28.95 -1.82
N ASN A 130 -1.22 29.22 -0.58
CA ASN A 130 -1.22 30.57 0.00
C ASN A 130 0.18 31.16 0.14
N TYR A 131 1.16 30.32 0.46
CA TYR A 131 2.57 30.75 0.61
C TYR A 131 3.41 30.59 -0.65
N ASN A 132 2.79 30.27 -1.80
CA ASN A 132 3.48 30.02 -3.06
C ASN A 132 4.65 29.02 -2.95
N ILE A 133 4.49 28.00 -2.11
CA ILE A 133 5.47 26.92 -1.96
C ILE A 133 5.42 26.06 -3.23
N LYS A 134 6.36 26.35 -4.15
CA LYS A 134 6.43 25.65 -5.44
C LYS A 134 6.94 24.23 -5.22
N ASN A 135 6.19 23.26 -5.69
CA ASN A 135 6.69 21.90 -5.84
C ASN A 135 7.23 21.76 -7.27
N PRO A 136 8.56 21.64 -7.47
CA PRO A 136 9.14 21.58 -8.80
C PRO A 136 8.59 20.44 -9.66
N HIS A 137 8.20 19.33 -9.04
CA HIS A 137 7.62 18.20 -9.76
C HIS A 137 6.18 18.43 -10.24
N LEU A 138 5.38 19.26 -9.56
CA LEU A 138 4.02 19.58 -10.01
C LEU A 138 4.00 20.57 -11.18
N ASN A 139 4.95 21.48 -11.24
CA ASN A 139 5.01 22.47 -12.34
C ASN A 139 5.27 21.78 -13.69
N ILE A 140 6.10 20.73 -13.72
CA ILE A 140 6.37 19.97 -14.94
C ILE A 140 5.08 19.32 -15.49
N PHE A 141 4.20 18.86 -14.62
CA PHE A 141 2.90 18.28 -15.01
C PHE A 141 1.94 19.31 -15.60
N VAL A 142 1.95 20.54 -15.10
CA VAL A 142 1.09 21.62 -15.58
C VAL A 142 1.57 22.16 -16.93
N ASP A 143 2.87 22.34 -17.08
CA ASP A 143 3.47 22.96 -18.27
C ASP A 143 3.40 22.05 -19.52
N GLN A 144 3.28 20.73 -19.36
CA GLN A 144 3.31 19.77 -20.48
C GLN A 144 1.93 19.37 -21.00
N ASN A 145 0.84 19.98 -20.54
CA ASN A 145 -0.52 19.58 -20.94
C ASN A 145 -0.73 18.04 -20.85
N ILE A 146 -0.18 17.42 -19.82
CA ILE A 146 -0.19 15.97 -19.61
C ILE A 146 -1.61 15.38 -19.63
N PHE A 147 -2.59 16.19 -19.29
CA PHE A 147 -4.01 15.83 -19.36
C PHE A 147 -4.65 16.06 -20.74
N SER A 148 -3.88 16.42 -21.78
CA SER A 148 -4.45 16.44 -23.11
C SER A 148 -4.88 15.02 -23.51
N TYR A 149 -6.07 14.91 -24.11
CA TYR A 149 -6.62 13.63 -24.57
C TYR A 149 -5.66 12.86 -25.49
N ILE A 150 -4.93 13.58 -26.34
CA ILE A 150 -3.96 13.01 -27.28
C ILE A 150 -2.78 12.40 -26.53
N PHE A 151 -2.26 13.09 -25.51
CA PHE A 151 -1.16 12.59 -24.69
C PHE A 151 -1.56 11.29 -23.94
N LEU A 152 -2.70 11.31 -23.24
CA LEU A 152 -3.22 10.14 -22.55
C LEU A 152 -3.48 8.96 -23.49
N LYS A 153 -4.04 9.22 -24.68
CA LYS A 153 -4.26 8.20 -25.69
C LYS A 153 -2.95 7.55 -26.15
N ASN A 154 -1.94 8.36 -26.47
CA ASN A 154 -0.65 7.85 -26.94
C ASN A 154 0.08 7.05 -25.86
N MET A 155 -0.01 7.47 -24.60
CA MET A 155 0.59 6.76 -23.48
C MET A 155 -0.11 5.43 -23.19
N ILE A 156 -1.45 5.41 -23.13
CA ILE A 156 -2.22 4.20 -22.80
C ILE A 156 -2.07 3.11 -23.89
N PHE A 157 -2.00 3.49 -25.16
CA PHE A 157 -1.88 2.53 -26.27
C PHE A 157 -0.44 2.18 -26.65
N ASN A 158 0.57 2.63 -25.91
CA ASN A 158 1.95 2.26 -26.15
C ASN A 158 2.30 0.91 -25.48
N PHE A 159 2.10 -0.18 -26.19
CA PHE A 159 2.36 -1.54 -25.68
C PHE A 159 3.81 -1.76 -25.23
N ASN A 160 4.79 -1.13 -25.87
CA ASN A 160 6.20 -1.24 -25.50
C ASN A 160 6.45 -0.69 -24.07
N SER A 161 5.75 0.37 -23.67
CA SER A 161 5.85 0.93 -22.32
C SER A 161 5.33 -0.04 -21.26
N TYR A 162 4.23 -0.75 -21.54
CA TYR A 162 3.72 -1.77 -20.61
C TYR A 162 4.69 -2.95 -20.49
N GLU A 163 5.21 -3.46 -21.61
CA GLU A 163 6.19 -4.55 -21.59
C GLU A 163 7.41 -4.16 -20.74
N LEU A 164 7.92 -2.96 -20.92
CA LEU A 164 9.06 -2.45 -20.15
C LEU A 164 8.74 -2.39 -18.65
N ILE A 165 7.60 -1.81 -18.27
CA ILE A 165 7.18 -1.71 -16.86
C ILE A 165 7.08 -3.11 -16.23
N PHE A 166 6.39 -4.05 -16.88
CA PHE A 166 6.25 -5.41 -16.36
C PHE A 166 7.58 -6.15 -16.28
N LYS A 167 8.49 -5.95 -17.25
CA LYS A 167 9.84 -6.50 -17.19
C LYS A 167 10.58 -6.05 -15.93
N PHE A 168 10.53 -4.77 -15.59
CA PHE A 168 11.18 -4.27 -14.37
C PHE A 168 10.52 -4.83 -13.08
N PHE A 169 9.21 -5.01 -13.06
CA PHE A 169 8.52 -5.63 -11.91
C PHE A 169 8.93 -7.10 -11.72
N ILE A 170 9.08 -7.84 -12.83
CA ILE A 170 9.51 -9.25 -12.79
C ILE A 170 10.98 -9.39 -12.45
N LEU A 171 11.82 -8.42 -12.77
CA LEU A 171 13.24 -8.44 -12.42
C LEU A 171 13.49 -8.22 -10.92
N ASP A 172 12.55 -7.63 -10.16
CA ASP A 172 12.70 -7.54 -8.70
C ASP A 172 12.39 -8.89 -8.06
N THR A 173 13.45 -9.63 -7.76
CA THR A 173 13.38 -10.99 -7.17
C THR A 173 12.61 -11.03 -5.85
N ARG A 174 12.69 -9.96 -5.02
CA ARG A 174 11.98 -9.86 -3.73
C ARG A 174 10.47 -9.84 -3.94
N PHE A 175 10.03 -9.10 -4.97
CA PHE A 175 8.61 -9.02 -5.33
C PHE A 175 8.08 -10.38 -5.79
N ILE A 176 8.76 -11.05 -6.70
CA ILE A 176 8.37 -12.38 -7.17
C ILE A 176 8.34 -13.40 -6.03
N LEU A 177 9.36 -13.42 -5.18
CA LEU A 177 9.39 -14.29 -4.02
C LEU A 177 8.22 -14.02 -3.06
N SER A 178 7.82 -12.77 -2.87
CA SER A 178 6.68 -12.42 -2.01
C SER A 178 5.35 -12.92 -2.56
N ILE A 179 5.14 -12.87 -3.89
CA ILE A 179 3.97 -13.44 -4.55
C ILE A 179 3.96 -14.97 -4.40
N ILE A 180 5.08 -15.63 -4.69
CA ILE A 180 5.22 -17.08 -4.54
C ILE A 180 4.93 -17.48 -3.09
N PHE A 181 5.47 -16.76 -2.12
CA PHE A 181 5.22 -17.02 -0.71
C PHE A 181 3.73 -16.88 -0.34
N LEU A 182 3.04 -15.86 -0.84
CA LEU A 182 1.61 -15.68 -0.63
C LEU A 182 0.80 -16.84 -1.24
N LEU A 183 1.18 -17.30 -2.44
CA LEU A 183 0.54 -18.43 -3.11
C LEU A 183 0.76 -19.74 -2.35
N ILE A 184 1.97 -20.02 -1.91
CA ILE A 184 2.32 -21.17 -1.08
C ILE A 184 1.50 -21.14 0.22
N ALA A 185 1.47 -20.00 0.91
CA ALA A 185 0.70 -19.82 2.13
C ALA A 185 -0.80 -20.09 1.90
N PHE A 186 -1.35 -19.63 0.78
CA PHE A 186 -2.73 -19.91 0.38
C PHE A 186 -2.96 -21.40 0.12
N TYR A 187 -2.08 -22.06 -0.62
CA TYR A 187 -2.18 -23.48 -0.91
C TYR A 187 -2.26 -24.32 0.38
N PHE A 188 -1.39 -24.03 1.35
CA PHE A 188 -1.37 -24.74 2.63
C PHE A 188 -2.56 -24.40 3.53
N THR A 189 -3.01 -23.15 3.57
CA THR A 189 -4.01 -22.70 4.56
C THR A 189 -5.44 -22.72 4.03
N LYS A 190 -5.60 -22.60 2.71
CA LYS A 190 -6.90 -22.44 2.00
C LYS A 190 -7.74 -21.27 2.53
N ASN A 191 -7.09 -20.28 3.15
CA ASN A 191 -7.77 -19.11 3.71
C ASN A 191 -8.09 -18.06 2.63
N LYS A 192 -9.19 -18.29 1.92
CA LYS A 192 -9.64 -17.43 0.81
C LYS A 192 -9.80 -15.96 1.21
N LYS A 193 -10.26 -15.66 2.43
CA LYS A 193 -10.54 -14.28 2.85
C LYS A 193 -9.24 -13.44 2.93
N VAL A 194 -8.22 -13.96 3.59
CA VAL A 194 -6.92 -13.28 3.72
C VAL A 194 -6.26 -13.14 2.36
N PHE A 195 -6.28 -14.22 1.57
CA PHE A 195 -5.65 -14.24 0.24
C PHE A 195 -6.26 -13.20 -0.70
N TYR A 196 -7.58 -13.24 -0.92
CA TYR A 196 -8.23 -12.29 -1.84
C TYR A 196 -8.16 -10.85 -1.35
N PHE A 197 -8.21 -10.63 -0.04
CA PHE A 197 -8.06 -9.29 0.52
C PHE A 197 -6.67 -8.70 0.24
N SER A 198 -5.60 -9.44 0.54
CA SER A 198 -4.22 -8.99 0.29
C SER A 198 -3.94 -8.83 -1.21
N LEU A 199 -4.41 -9.77 -2.02
CA LEU A 199 -4.26 -9.72 -3.48
C LEU A 199 -4.97 -8.48 -4.06
N SER A 200 -6.20 -8.18 -3.62
CA SER A 200 -6.94 -7.01 -4.10
C SER A 200 -6.21 -5.70 -3.80
N ILE A 201 -5.67 -5.54 -2.59
CA ILE A 201 -4.92 -4.34 -2.21
C ILE A 201 -3.62 -4.23 -3.03
N GLY A 202 -2.85 -5.33 -3.07
CA GLY A 202 -1.57 -5.33 -3.78
C GLY A 202 -1.73 -5.07 -5.28
N MET A 203 -2.72 -5.71 -5.92
CA MET A 203 -3.02 -5.50 -7.35
C MET A 203 -3.52 -4.09 -7.64
N ALA A 204 -4.39 -3.52 -6.79
CA ALA A 204 -4.84 -2.14 -6.94
C ALA A 204 -3.66 -1.15 -6.85
N TYR A 205 -2.71 -1.41 -5.94
CA TYR A 205 -1.51 -0.58 -5.83
C TYR A 205 -0.58 -0.74 -7.03
N ILE A 206 -0.32 -1.96 -7.49
CA ILE A 206 0.49 -2.23 -8.70
C ILE A 206 -0.15 -1.54 -9.91
N PHE A 207 -1.47 -1.64 -10.07
CA PHE A 207 -2.18 -0.97 -11.15
C PHE A 207 -2.01 0.56 -11.09
N SER A 208 -2.07 1.16 -9.90
CA SER A 208 -1.82 2.58 -9.73
C SER A 208 -0.39 2.97 -10.09
N LEU A 209 0.61 2.14 -9.77
CA LEU A 209 2.00 2.36 -10.17
C LEU A 209 2.17 2.32 -11.69
N VAL A 210 1.54 1.35 -12.37
CA VAL A 210 1.55 1.28 -13.84
C VAL A 210 1.03 2.59 -14.44
N ILE A 211 -0.10 3.10 -13.93
CA ILE A 211 -0.65 4.39 -14.39
C ILE A 211 0.36 5.52 -14.16
N VAL A 212 0.96 5.61 -12.97
CA VAL A 212 1.94 6.66 -12.64
C VAL A 212 3.14 6.60 -13.57
N PHE A 213 3.68 5.42 -13.87
CA PHE A 213 4.79 5.27 -14.81
C PHE A 213 4.42 5.62 -16.24
N LEU A 214 3.20 5.33 -16.67
CA LEU A 214 2.73 5.69 -18.02
C LEU A 214 2.56 7.19 -18.21
N ILE A 215 2.21 7.94 -17.16
CA ILE A 215 2.01 9.40 -17.22
C ILE A 215 3.25 10.20 -16.78
N THR A 216 4.37 9.54 -16.45
CA THR A 216 5.58 10.26 -16.05
C THR A 216 6.12 11.12 -17.20
N PRO A 217 6.50 12.38 -16.95
CA PRO A 217 7.09 13.25 -17.97
C PRO A 217 8.56 12.96 -18.24
N TYR A 218 9.18 12.11 -17.44
CA TYR A 218 10.60 11.74 -17.56
C TYR A 218 10.76 10.53 -18.46
N ASP A 219 12.00 10.29 -18.91
CA ASP A 219 12.33 9.06 -19.60
C ASP A 219 11.90 7.84 -18.78
N LEU A 220 11.12 6.95 -19.41
CA LEU A 220 10.52 5.83 -18.73
C LEU A 220 11.57 4.85 -18.21
N THR A 221 12.64 4.59 -19.00
CA THR A 221 13.70 3.65 -18.63
C THR A 221 14.45 4.15 -17.39
N TRP A 222 14.88 5.39 -17.41
CA TRP A 222 15.55 6.03 -16.28
C TRP A 222 14.67 6.04 -15.03
N THR A 223 13.36 6.35 -15.19
CA THR A 223 12.41 6.37 -14.07
C THR A 223 12.26 4.97 -13.46
N LEU A 224 12.15 3.93 -14.29
CA LEU A 224 12.01 2.56 -13.82
C LEU A 224 13.27 2.08 -13.09
N GLU A 225 14.46 2.34 -13.64
CA GLU A 225 15.74 1.97 -13.02
C GLU A 225 15.93 2.59 -11.63
N THR A 226 15.51 3.84 -11.46
CA THR A 226 15.76 4.59 -10.22
C THR A 226 14.66 4.42 -9.17
N THR A 227 13.43 4.06 -9.56
CA THR A 227 12.29 4.11 -8.64
C THR A 227 11.60 2.77 -8.39
N VAL A 228 11.59 1.82 -9.35
CA VAL A 228 10.81 0.57 -9.23
C VAL A 228 11.16 -0.20 -7.97
N SER A 229 12.44 -0.43 -7.70
CA SER A 229 12.88 -1.21 -6.53
C SER A 229 12.42 -0.60 -5.19
N ARG A 230 12.17 0.71 -5.17
CA ARG A 230 11.72 1.47 -4.00
C ARG A 230 10.20 1.35 -3.82
N VAL A 231 9.43 1.63 -4.85
CA VAL A 231 7.97 1.67 -4.76
C VAL A 231 7.36 0.27 -4.67
N ILE A 232 8.00 -0.74 -5.27
CA ILE A 232 7.55 -2.14 -5.21
C ILE A 232 7.77 -2.78 -3.83
N THR A 233 8.54 -2.15 -2.95
CA THR A 233 8.73 -2.60 -1.57
C THR A 233 7.41 -2.68 -0.81
N SER A 234 6.46 -1.79 -1.09
CA SER A 234 5.15 -1.77 -0.42
C SER A 234 4.30 -3.01 -0.69
N PRO A 235 4.04 -3.43 -1.94
CA PRO A 235 3.31 -4.66 -2.21
C PRO A 235 4.12 -5.90 -1.82
N THR A 236 5.45 -5.86 -1.90
CA THR A 236 6.32 -6.96 -1.45
C THR A 236 6.14 -7.23 0.04
N LEU A 237 6.19 -6.20 0.87
CA LEU A 237 5.97 -6.34 2.31
C LEU A 237 4.54 -6.77 2.63
N LEU A 238 3.55 -6.21 1.93
CA LEU A 238 2.14 -6.58 2.07
C LEU A 238 1.93 -8.09 1.84
N PHE A 239 2.39 -8.61 0.71
CA PHE A 239 2.20 -10.02 0.35
C PHE A 239 2.92 -10.95 1.31
N SER A 240 4.14 -10.61 1.70
CA SER A 240 4.93 -11.38 2.67
C SER A 240 4.27 -11.41 4.04
N PHE A 241 3.78 -10.27 4.54
CA PHE A 241 3.08 -10.19 5.81
C PHE A 241 1.79 -11.01 5.83
N PHE A 242 0.96 -10.87 4.80
CA PHE A 242 -0.29 -11.62 4.73
C PHE A 242 -0.08 -13.12 4.48
N GLY A 243 0.99 -13.49 3.78
CA GLY A 243 1.43 -14.89 3.67
C GLY A 243 1.76 -15.47 5.04
N LEU A 244 2.58 -14.77 5.84
CA LEU A 244 2.93 -15.16 7.20
C LEU A 244 1.69 -15.25 8.11
N LEU A 245 0.79 -14.27 8.03
CA LEU A 245 -0.45 -14.24 8.79
C LEU A 245 -1.34 -15.46 8.48
N GLN A 246 -1.40 -15.90 7.22
CA GLN A 246 -2.15 -17.09 6.85
C GLN A 246 -1.58 -18.34 7.51
N ILE A 247 -0.28 -18.54 7.46
CA ILE A 247 0.40 -19.69 8.07
C ILE A 247 0.19 -19.69 9.59
N TYR A 248 0.39 -18.54 10.22
CA TYR A 248 0.17 -18.36 11.66
C TYR A 248 -1.24 -18.75 12.08
N ASN A 249 -2.26 -18.20 11.41
CA ASN A 249 -3.67 -18.47 11.72
C ASN A 249 -4.06 -19.95 11.57
N LYS A 250 -3.38 -20.71 10.70
CA LYS A 250 -3.60 -22.15 10.59
C LYS A 250 -3.00 -22.89 11.78
N MET A 251 -1.78 -22.53 12.19
CA MET A 251 -1.11 -23.22 13.28
C MET A 251 -1.78 -23.01 14.64
N VAL A 252 -2.28 -21.78 14.90
CA VAL A 252 -3.04 -21.48 16.13
C VAL A 252 -4.36 -22.24 16.20
N LYS A 253 -4.97 -22.62 15.08
CA LYS A 253 -6.21 -23.41 15.05
C LYS A 253 -6.00 -24.90 15.25
N VAL A 254 -4.76 -25.36 15.15
CA VAL A 254 -4.40 -26.79 15.33
C VAL A 254 -4.03 -27.08 16.78
N GLN A 255 -3.71 -26.07 17.55
CA GLN A 255 -3.54 -26.12 19.01
C GLN A 255 -4.88 -25.89 19.72
#